data_d4b3a6af2629b52c3333e7cdd9ab0b6b
#
_entry.id   d4b3a6af2629b52c3333e7cdd9ab0b6b
#
_cell.length_a   1.000
_cell.length_b   1.000
_cell.length_c   1.000
_cell.angle_alpha   90.00
_cell.angle_beta   90.00
_cell.angle_gamma   90.00
#
_symmetry.space_group_name_H-M   'P 1'
#
loop_
_entity.id
_entity.type
_entity.pdbx_description
1 polymer ?
#
loop_
_entity_poly.entity_id
_entity_poly.type
_entity_poly.pdbx_seq_one_letter_code
_entity_poly.pdbx_strand_id
1 'polypeptide(L)'
;MAFVRTLTFTVPQARTQELEPGHNLYLAAVHGIKIAAQNTPGYHRGGVWMQRQPSGDVKVFMYSQWYDLDNIQDYANIPMVRDFERDVTTYLSTPVVDVFEVMG
;
A
#
# COMPACT_ATOMS: atom_id res chain seq x y z
N MET A 1 7.20 9.55 19.00
CA MET A 1 7.73 8.35 18.33
C MET A 1 6.89 8.09 17.09
N ALA A 2 7.47 7.59 16.02
CA ALA A 2 6.75 7.36 14.79
C ALA A 2 6.89 5.91 14.33
N PHE A 3 5.89 5.42 13.60
CA PHE A 3 5.86 4.06 13.06
C PHE A 3 5.54 4.11 11.58
N VAL A 4 6.06 3.14 10.84
CA VAL A 4 5.81 3.00 9.40
C VAL A 4 5.22 1.63 9.14
N ARG A 5 4.08 1.61 8.43
CA ARG A 5 3.51 0.38 7.91
C ARG A 5 3.85 0.27 6.43
N THR A 6 4.35 -0.88 6.04
CA THR A 6 4.68 -1.16 4.64
C THR A 6 3.85 -2.31 4.11
N LEU A 7 3.49 -2.22 2.85
CA LEU A 7 2.84 -3.28 2.10
C LEU A 7 3.60 -3.47 0.80
N THR A 8 4.13 -4.66 0.58
CA THR A 8 4.87 -4.99 -0.63
C THR A 8 4.19 -6.13 -1.36
N PHE A 9 3.99 -5.98 -2.67
CA PHE A 9 3.41 -7.04 -3.49
C PHE A 9 3.97 -6.97 -4.90
N THR A 10 3.75 -8.04 -5.67
CA THR A 10 4.21 -8.15 -7.05
C THR A 10 3.01 -8.15 -7.99
N VAL A 11 3.10 -7.37 -9.05
CA VAL A 11 2.12 -7.36 -10.14
C VAL A 11 2.71 -8.19 -11.28
N PRO A 12 2.04 -9.30 -11.68
CA PRO A 12 2.52 -10.13 -12.78
C PRO A 12 2.59 -9.33 -14.09
N GLN A 13 3.52 -9.71 -14.95
CA GLN A 13 3.74 -9.02 -16.23
C GLN A 13 2.45 -8.80 -17.02
N ALA A 14 1.57 -9.80 -17.06
CA ALA A 14 0.32 -9.73 -17.80
C ALA A 14 -0.64 -8.65 -17.29
N ARG A 15 -0.43 -8.12 -16.08
CA ARG A 15 -1.32 -7.17 -15.42
C ARG A 15 -0.66 -5.82 -15.09
N THR A 16 0.57 -5.61 -15.53
CA THR A 16 1.30 -4.37 -15.20
C THR A 16 0.66 -3.12 -15.80
N GLN A 17 -0.15 -3.25 -16.83
CA GLN A 17 -0.90 -2.14 -17.41
C GLN A 17 -1.84 -1.48 -16.39
N GLU A 18 -2.31 -2.24 -15.41
CA GLU A 18 -3.20 -1.70 -14.37
C GLU A 18 -2.51 -0.71 -13.43
N LEU A 19 -1.18 -0.63 -13.49
CA LEU A 19 -0.39 0.36 -12.73
C LEU A 19 -0.27 1.71 -13.44
N GLU A 20 -0.72 1.81 -14.68
CA GLU A 20 -0.68 3.08 -15.42
C GLU A 20 -1.74 4.06 -14.91
N PRO A 21 -1.47 5.38 -14.96
CA PRO A 21 -2.43 6.39 -14.52
C PRO A 21 -3.81 6.20 -15.16
N GLY A 22 -4.86 6.26 -14.34
CA GLY A 22 -6.24 6.09 -14.79
C GLY A 22 -6.75 4.65 -14.73
N HIS A 23 -5.89 3.66 -14.54
CA HIS A 23 -6.31 2.27 -14.41
C HIS A 23 -6.68 1.92 -12.96
N ASN A 24 -7.44 0.84 -12.78
CA ASN A 24 -8.04 0.52 -11.49
C ASN A 24 -7.04 0.31 -10.36
N LEU A 25 -5.95 -0.39 -10.60
CA LEU A 25 -4.96 -0.63 -9.56
C LEU A 25 -4.23 0.68 -9.19
N TYR A 26 -3.88 1.49 -10.18
CA TYR A 26 -3.30 2.81 -9.92
C TYR A 26 -4.24 3.66 -9.08
N LEU A 27 -5.52 3.75 -9.47
CA LEU A 27 -6.50 4.56 -8.76
C LEU A 27 -6.70 4.07 -7.32
N ALA A 28 -6.77 2.75 -7.12
CA ALA A 28 -6.92 2.19 -5.78
C ALA A 28 -5.70 2.47 -4.91
N ALA A 29 -4.49 2.19 -5.41
CA ALA A 29 -3.26 2.31 -4.62
C ALA A 29 -2.86 3.76 -4.38
N VAL A 30 -2.89 4.59 -5.41
CA VAL A 30 -2.36 5.97 -5.34
C VAL A 30 -3.39 6.95 -4.80
N HIS A 31 -4.68 6.76 -5.11
CA HIS A 31 -5.74 7.67 -4.67
C HIS A 31 -6.58 7.10 -3.54
N GLY A 32 -7.18 5.93 -3.71
CA GLY A 32 -8.11 5.38 -2.74
C GLY A 32 -7.47 5.13 -1.38
N ILE A 33 -6.36 4.41 -1.36
CA ILE A 33 -5.63 4.10 -0.12
C ILE A 33 -5.05 5.36 0.50
N LYS A 34 -4.55 6.29 -0.31
CA LYS A 34 -4.03 7.57 0.20
C LYS A 34 -5.11 8.39 0.88
N ILE A 35 -6.31 8.47 0.29
CA ILE A 35 -7.44 9.17 0.88
C ILE A 35 -7.84 8.52 2.21
N ALA A 36 -7.91 7.19 2.25
CA ALA A 36 -8.21 6.47 3.49
C ALA A 36 -7.19 6.78 4.58
N ALA A 37 -5.89 6.80 4.25
CA ALA A 37 -4.83 7.15 5.18
C ALA A 37 -4.96 8.60 5.66
N GLN A 38 -5.14 9.54 4.74
CA GLN A 38 -5.25 10.97 5.07
C GLN A 38 -6.43 11.27 5.99
N ASN A 39 -7.50 10.49 5.91
CA ASN A 39 -8.69 10.66 6.74
C ASN A 39 -8.59 9.93 8.09
N THR A 40 -7.50 9.25 8.35
CA THR A 40 -7.29 8.55 9.63
C THR A 40 -6.41 9.41 10.54
N PRO A 41 -6.83 9.67 11.78
CA PRO A 41 -6.00 10.41 12.73
C PRO A 41 -4.62 9.79 12.91
N GLY A 42 -3.60 10.62 13.08
CA GLY A 42 -2.22 10.17 13.28
C GLY A 42 -1.43 9.95 12.00
N TYR A 43 -2.06 10.08 10.84
CA TYR A 43 -1.34 9.99 9.57
C TYR A 43 -0.36 11.15 9.40
N HIS A 44 0.88 10.83 9.02
CA HIS A 44 1.91 11.82 8.77
C HIS A 44 2.20 11.96 7.27
N ARG A 45 2.58 10.87 6.64
CA ARG A 45 2.89 10.82 5.20
C ARG A 45 2.90 9.39 4.69
N GLY A 46 2.90 9.25 3.37
CA GLY A 46 2.99 7.96 2.72
C GLY A 46 3.28 8.10 1.24
N GLY A 47 3.44 6.98 0.59
CA GLY A 47 3.69 6.94 -0.84
C GLY A 47 3.60 5.54 -1.41
N VAL A 48 3.67 5.50 -2.73
CA VAL A 48 3.65 4.25 -3.51
C VAL A 48 4.83 4.30 -4.47
N TRP A 49 5.71 3.32 -4.36
CA TRP A 49 6.87 3.17 -5.25
C TRP A 49 6.75 1.86 -6.02
N MET A 50 7.31 1.82 -7.21
CA MET A 50 7.38 0.60 -7.98
C MET A 50 8.78 0.35 -8.51
N GLN A 51 9.13 -0.93 -8.65
CA GLN A 51 10.38 -1.39 -9.21
C GLN A 51 10.08 -2.36 -10.35
N ARG A 52 10.50 -2.01 -11.55
CA ARG A 52 10.39 -2.90 -12.71
C ARG A 52 11.46 -3.96 -12.62
N GLN A 53 11.06 -5.23 -12.76
CA GLN A 53 11.98 -6.35 -12.65
C GLN A 53 12.35 -6.89 -14.03
N PRO A 54 13.52 -7.57 -14.15
CA PRO A 54 13.94 -8.15 -15.42
C PRO A 54 12.94 -9.15 -16.02
N SER A 55 12.16 -9.81 -15.15
CA SER A 55 11.11 -10.75 -15.58
C SER A 55 9.93 -10.09 -16.28
N GLY A 56 9.79 -8.76 -16.16
CA GLY A 56 8.62 -8.03 -16.61
C GLY A 56 7.57 -7.83 -15.51
N ASP A 57 7.70 -8.51 -14.38
CA ASP A 57 6.87 -8.25 -13.21
C ASP A 57 7.23 -6.88 -12.60
N VAL A 58 6.30 -6.31 -11.85
CA VAL A 58 6.55 -5.06 -11.13
C VAL A 58 6.34 -5.26 -9.64
N LYS A 59 7.35 -4.92 -8.86
CA LYS A 59 7.24 -4.90 -7.40
C LYS A 59 6.70 -3.55 -6.97
N VAL A 60 5.64 -3.57 -6.18
CA VAL A 60 5.01 -2.35 -5.64
C VAL A 60 5.30 -2.29 -4.15
N PHE A 61 5.74 -1.13 -3.69
CA PHE A 61 6.02 -0.84 -2.30
C PHE A 61 5.15 0.34 -1.87
N MET A 62 4.26 0.10 -0.91
CA MET A 62 3.41 1.13 -0.33
C MET A 62 3.83 1.34 1.11
N TYR A 63 3.94 2.60 1.54
CA TYR A 63 4.24 2.90 2.94
C TYR A 63 3.37 4.02 3.45
N SER A 64 3.14 4.00 4.76
CA SER A 64 2.46 5.05 5.49
C SER A 64 3.12 5.24 6.85
N GLN A 65 3.31 6.50 7.25
CA GLN A 65 3.94 6.85 8.52
C GLN A 65 2.91 7.45 9.47
N TRP A 66 2.97 7.06 10.75
CA TRP A 66 1.96 7.32 11.76
C TRP A 66 2.60 7.72 13.09
N TYR A 67 1.83 8.44 13.93
CA TYR A 67 2.30 8.81 15.26
C TYR A 67 2.38 7.64 16.22
N ASP A 68 1.43 6.70 16.18
CA ASP A 68 1.47 5.52 17.04
C ASP A 68 0.82 4.29 16.39
N LEU A 69 0.96 3.13 17.09
CA LEU A 69 0.47 1.85 16.59
C LEU A 69 -1.05 1.77 16.52
N ASP A 70 -1.77 2.45 17.42
CA ASP A 70 -3.24 2.43 17.40
C ASP A 70 -3.77 3.06 16.12
N ASN A 71 -3.12 4.11 15.64
CA ASN A 71 -3.48 4.73 14.35
C ASN A 71 -3.34 3.74 13.20
N ILE A 72 -2.29 2.93 13.20
CA ILE A 72 -2.07 1.90 12.18
C ILE A 72 -3.17 0.85 12.21
N GLN A 73 -3.60 0.42 13.40
CA GLN A 73 -4.70 -0.53 13.54
C GLN A 73 -6.01 0.05 12.99
N ASP A 74 -6.31 1.29 13.31
CA ASP A 74 -7.49 1.97 12.81
C ASP A 74 -7.48 2.03 11.28
N TYR A 75 -6.36 2.41 10.70
CA TYR A 75 -6.17 2.46 9.26
C TYR A 75 -6.33 1.08 8.60
N ALA A 76 -5.66 0.07 9.14
CA ALA A 76 -5.69 -1.28 8.58
C ALA A 76 -7.09 -1.92 8.64
N ASN A 77 -7.96 -1.44 9.52
CA ASN A 77 -9.32 -1.94 9.65
C ASN A 77 -10.35 -1.18 8.83
N ILE A 78 -9.96 -0.14 8.11
CA ILE A 78 -10.86 0.56 7.18
C ILE A 78 -11.27 -0.42 6.07
N PRO A 79 -12.56 -0.57 5.77
CA PRO A 79 -13.03 -1.51 4.76
C PRO A 79 -12.32 -1.37 3.42
N MET A 80 -12.09 -0.15 2.95
CA MET A 80 -11.38 0.11 1.70
C MET A 80 -9.96 -0.46 1.72
N VAL A 81 -9.24 -0.34 2.83
CA VAL A 81 -7.88 -0.86 3.00
C VAL A 81 -7.90 -2.39 3.02
N ARG A 82 -8.80 -2.98 3.80
CA ARG A 82 -8.95 -4.43 3.88
C ARG A 82 -9.33 -5.03 2.53
N ASP A 83 -10.25 -4.40 1.82
CA ASP A 83 -10.68 -4.87 0.50
C ASP A 83 -9.56 -4.78 -0.52
N PHE A 84 -8.78 -3.70 -0.50
CA PHE A 84 -7.62 -3.56 -1.37
C PHE A 84 -6.61 -4.70 -1.14
N GLU A 85 -6.25 -4.98 0.11
CA GLU A 85 -5.28 -6.03 0.43
C GLU A 85 -5.80 -7.41 0.09
N ARG A 86 -7.10 -7.65 0.29
CA ARG A 86 -7.75 -8.90 -0.13
C ARG A 86 -7.69 -9.07 -1.66
N ASP A 87 -7.96 -8.01 -2.41
CA ASP A 87 -7.94 -8.06 -3.87
C ASP A 87 -6.52 -8.27 -4.40
N VAL A 88 -5.52 -7.64 -3.79
CA VAL A 88 -4.12 -7.91 -4.11
C VAL A 88 -3.80 -9.39 -3.92
N THR A 89 -4.19 -9.96 -2.78
CA THR A 89 -3.97 -11.38 -2.47
C THR A 89 -4.66 -12.30 -3.49
N THR A 90 -5.88 -11.96 -3.84
CA THR A 90 -6.71 -12.81 -4.73
C THR A 90 -6.23 -12.74 -6.17
N TYR A 91 -5.86 -11.57 -6.68
CA TYR A 91 -5.66 -11.36 -8.11
C TYR A 91 -4.21 -11.14 -8.53
N LEU A 92 -3.32 -10.81 -7.61
CA LEU A 92 -1.94 -10.44 -7.96
C LEU A 92 -0.91 -11.33 -7.29
N SER A 93 -0.69 -11.17 -6.00
CA SER A 93 0.27 -11.95 -5.21
C SER A 93 -0.02 -11.78 -3.73
N THR A 94 0.54 -12.67 -2.90
CA THR A 94 0.44 -12.52 -1.45
C THR A 94 1.28 -11.34 -1.00
N PRO A 95 0.66 -10.30 -0.39
CA PRO A 95 1.41 -9.13 0.08
C PRO A 95 2.19 -9.45 1.35
N VAL A 96 3.30 -8.72 1.53
CA VAL A 96 4.07 -8.72 2.77
C VAL A 96 3.78 -7.40 3.49
N VAL A 97 3.29 -7.52 4.72
CA VAL A 97 2.97 -6.36 5.57
C VAL A 97 3.94 -6.32 6.72
N ASP A 98 4.60 -5.19 6.91
CA ASP A 98 5.52 -4.97 8.03
C ASP A 98 5.22 -3.67 8.73
N VAL A 99 5.59 -3.59 10.02
CA VAL A 99 5.52 -2.36 10.80
C VAL A 99 6.89 -2.12 11.42
N PHE A 100 7.39 -0.91 11.22
CA PHE A 100 8.70 -0.49 11.71
C PHE A 100 8.55 0.68 12.66
N GLU A 101 9.40 0.73 13.67
CA GLU A 101 9.57 1.90 14.50
C GLU A 101 10.61 2.80 13.85
N VAL A 102 10.33 4.09 13.75
CA VAL A 102 11.26 5.04 13.14
C VAL A 102 12.35 5.39 14.15
N MET A 103 13.60 5.16 13.77
CA MET A 103 14.75 5.48 14.60
C MET A 103 15.30 6.89 14.36
N GLY A 104 15.12 7.38 13.16
CA GLY A 104 15.67 8.69 12.82
C GLY A 104 15.35 9.15 11.42
#